data_512f79698211cc465553601a0cddd52c
#
_entry.id   512f79698211cc465553601a0cddd52c
#
_cell.length_a   1.000
_cell.length_b   1.000
_cell.length_c   1.000
_cell.angle_alpha   90.00
_cell.angle_beta   90.00
_cell.angle_gamma   90.00
#
_symmetry.space_group_name_H-M   'P 1'
#
loop_
_entity.id
_entity.type
_entity.pdbx_description
1 polymer ?
#
loop_
_entity_poly.entity_id
_entity_poly.type
_entity_poly.pdbx_seq_one_letter_code
_entity_poly.pdbx_strand_id
1 'polypeptide(L)'
;MSVLVDKNSRVIVQGFTGNEATFHALQMIAYGTNIVGGVTPGKGGTYHLNRPVFDTVKEAVNGTSANVSIIFVPPAFATDATMEAAEGGINLIVCITEGIPVQDMIKVKEYIKAFGCRLIGPNCPGVITVGEAKVGIMPGFIHKRG
;
A
#
# COMPACT_ATOMS: atom_id res chain seq x y z
N MET A 1 -12.81 -10.05 16.60
CA MET A 1 -12.87 -9.21 15.40
C MET A 1 -11.46 -8.95 14.90
N SER A 2 -11.22 -9.22 13.65
CA SER A 2 -9.89 -8.98 13.09
C SER A 2 -9.76 -7.52 12.65
N VAL A 3 -8.59 -6.95 12.92
CA VAL A 3 -8.23 -5.59 12.53
C VAL A 3 -7.33 -5.69 11.32
N LEU A 4 -7.70 -5.06 10.21
CA LEU A 4 -6.91 -5.12 8.98
C LEU A 4 -5.61 -4.34 9.09
N VAL A 5 -5.67 -3.17 9.71
CA VAL A 5 -4.49 -2.35 9.97
C VAL A 5 -4.52 -1.86 11.42
N ASP A 6 -3.34 -1.71 12.01
CA ASP A 6 -3.21 -1.20 13.37
C ASP A 6 -1.88 -0.44 13.50
N LYS A 7 -1.56 -0.01 14.71
CA LYS A 7 -0.32 0.74 14.97
C LYS A 7 0.95 -0.06 14.70
N ASN A 8 0.84 -1.38 14.63
CA ASN A 8 1.98 -2.27 14.37
C ASN A 8 2.10 -2.63 12.88
N SER A 9 1.16 -2.18 12.05
CA SER A 9 1.24 -2.42 10.60
C SER A 9 2.44 -1.68 10.02
N ARG A 10 3.24 -2.39 9.24
CA ARG A 10 4.39 -1.81 8.53
C ARG A 10 4.00 -1.66 7.06
N VAL A 11 3.88 -0.41 6.64
CA VAL A 11 3.29 -0.08 5.34
C VAL A 11 4.35 0.38 4.36
N ILE A 12 4.33 -0.18 3.15
CA ILE A 12 5.10 0.35 2.03
C ILE A 12 4.14 0.95 1.01
N VAL A 13 4.63 1.90 0.23
CA VAL A 13 3.85 2.58 -0.81
C VAL A 13 4.43 2.22 -2.16
N GLN A 14 3.65 1.57 -3.02
CA GLN A 14 4.06 1.30 -4.40
C GLN A 14 3.72 2.51 -5.26
N GLY A 15 4.71 3.00 -6.01
CA GLY A 15 4.62 4.28 -6.70
C GLY A 15 4.96 5.46 -5.80
N PHE A 16 5.80 5.23 -4.79
CA PHE A 16 6.06 6.14 -3.67
C PHE A 16 6.50 7.54 -4.08
N THR A 17 7.29 7.67 -5.13
CA THR A 17 7.85 8.98 -5.52
C THR A 17 6.92 9.82 -6.40
N GLY A 18 5.73 9.32 -6.73
CA GLY A 18 4.73 10.10 -7.47
C GLY A 18 4.13 11.21 -6.62
N ASN A 19 3.61 12.26 -7.27
CA ASN A 19 3.07 13.42 -6.55
C ASN A 19 1.88 13.07 -5.68
N GLU A 20 0.94 12.29 -6.20
CA GLU A 20 -0.24 11.88 -5.45
C GLU A 20 0.13 10.99 -4.28
N ALA A 21 1.01 10.01 -4.52
CA ALA A 21 1.48 9.12 -3.46
C ALA A 21 2.20 9.89 -2.36
N THR A 22 3.02 10.87 -2.74
CA THR A 22 3.75 11.69 -1.78
C THR A 22 2.78 12.47 -0.89
N PHE A 23 1.78 13.11 -1.49
CA PHE A 23 0.80 13.87 -0.74
C PHE A 23 0.06 12.99 0.27
N HIS A 24 -0.45 11.86 -0.17
CA HIS A 24 -1.22 10.98 0.70
C HIS A 24 -0.34 10.25 1.72
N ALA A 25 0.92 9.96 1.39
CA ALA A 25 1.86 9.39 2.34
C ALA A 25 2.12 10.35 3.50
N LEU A 26 2.26 11.65 3.21
CA LEU A 26 2.43 12.65 4.26
C LEU A 26 1.21 12.68 5.19
N GLN A 27 0.01 12.58 4.63
CA GLN A 27 -1.21 12.53 5.43
C GLN A 27 -1.27 11.29 6.32
N MET A 28 -0.87 10.14 5.79
CA MET A 28 -0.82 8.90 6.56
C MET A 28 0.19 9.00 7.70
N ILE A 29 1.36 9.55 7.42
CA ILE A 29 2.39 9.75 8.44
C ILE A 29 1.88 10.67 9.54
N ALA A 30 1.22 11.75 9.16
CA ALA A 30 0.65 12.70 10.13
C ALA A 30 -0.41 12.05 11.02
N TYR A 31 -1.13 11.06 10.50
CA TYR A 31 -2.13 10.33 11.28
C TYR A 31 -1.49 9.32 12.25
N GLY A 32 -0.23 8.95 12.02
CA GLY A 32 0.48 7.99 12.86
C GLY A 32 0.74 6.65 12.19
N THR A 33 0.41 6.51 10.90
CA THR A 33 0.68 5.29 10.15
C THR A 33 2.18 5.09 9.99
N ASN A 34 2.64 3.87 10.23
CA ASN A 34 4.05 3.54 10.12
C ASN A 34 4.43 3.22 8.66
N ILE A 35 4.75 4.25 7.89
CA ILE A 35 5.27 4.08 6.54
C ILE A 35 6.75 3.76 6.65
N VAL A 36 7.14 2.54 6.33
CA VAL A 36 8.52 2.07 6.51
C VAL A 36 9.36 2.19 5.24
N GLY A 37 8.75 2.43 4.10
CA GLY A 37 9.46 2.57 2.85
C GLY A 37 8.52 2.62 1.66
N GLY A 38 9.08 2.56 0.48
CA GLY A 38 8.30 2.54 -0.74
C GLY A 38 9.01 1.83 -1.87
N VAL A 39 8.29 1.63 -2.96
CA VAL A 39 8.80 0.97 -4.15
C VAL A 39 8.56 1.86 -5.35
N THR A 40 9.64 2.21 -6.04
CA THR A 40 9.58 2.88 -7.33
C THR A 40 10.71 2.29 -8.17
N PRO A 41 10.39 1.48 -9.19
CA PRO A 41 11.43 0.88 -10.02
C PRO A 41 12.37 1.93 -10.60
N GLY A 42 13.67 1.66 -10.53
CA GLY A 42 14.68 2.60 -10.99
C GLY A 42 15.14 3.62 -9.96
N LYS A 43 14.48 3.66 -8.80
CA LYS A 43 14.83 4.60 -7.72
C LYS A 43 15.35 3.90 -6.47
N GLY A 44 15.58 2.60 -6.57
CA GLY A 44 16.11 1.83 -5.44
C GLY A 44 17.42 2.40 -4.94
N GLY A 45 17.60 2.40 -3.63
CA GLY A 45 18.79 2.95 -3.00
C GLY A 45 18.70 4.44 -2.67
N THR A 46 17.58 5.09 -3.02
CA THR A 46 17.35 6.49 -2.66
C THR A 46 16.43 6.58 -1.44
N TYR A 47 16.18 7.79 -0.97
CA TYR A 47 15.26 8.06 0.14
C TYR A 47 14.21 9.05 -0.31
N HIS A 48 13.00 8.89 0.22
CA HIS A 48 11.89 9.79 -0.04
C HIS A 48 11.10 9.92 1.26
N LEU A 49 10.81 11.14 1.68
CA LEU A 49 10.17 11.41 2.97
C LEU A 49 10.90 10.73 4.14
N ASN A 50 12.23 10.67 4.06
CA ASN A 50 13.10 10.01 5.03
C ASN A 50 12.88 8.51 5.14
N ARG A 51 12.31 7.87 4.13
CA ARG A 51 12.11 6.42 4.07
C ARG A 51 12.86 5.85 2.87
N PRO A 52 13.41 4.64 3.00
CA PRO A 52 14.12 4.04 1.88
C PRO A 52 13.20 3.69 0.73
N VAL A 53 13.71 3.82 -0.49
CA VAL A 53 13.00 3.43 -1.71
C VAL A 53 13.67 2.20 -2.28
N PHE A 54 12.87 1.25 -2.72
CA PHE A 54 13.34 -0.02 -3.29
C PHE A 54 12.86 -0.17 -4.73
N ASP A 55 13.54 -1.01 -5.49
CA ASP A 55 13.14 -1.30 -6.87
C ASP A 55 12.00 -2.31 -6.95
N THR A 56 11.91 -3.23 -5.98
CA THR A 56 10.87 -4.27 -5.96
C THR A 56 10.25 -4.40 -4.58
N VAL A 57 9.05 -4.97 -4.54
CA VAL A 57 8.37 -5.24 -3.27
C VAL A 57 9.15 -6.25 -2.43
N LYS A 58 9.71 -7.28 -3.08
CA LYS A 58 10.48 -8.29 -2.34
C LYS A 58 11.65 -7.67 -1.61
N GLU A 59 12.38 -6.77 -2.27
CA GLU A 59 13.48 -6.06 -1.62
C GLU A 59 12.98 -5.19 -0.45
N ALA A 60 11.84 -4.53 -0.64
CA ALA A 60 11.25 -3.69 0.40
C ALA A 60 10.85 -4.53 1.62
N VAL A 61 10.23 -5.67 1.41
CA VAL A 61 9.82 -6.57 2.49
C VAL A 61 11.04 -7.12 3.22
N ASN A 62 12.07 -7.51 2.48
CA ASN A 62 13.30 -8.02 3.10
C ASN A 62 14.01 -6.95 3.93
N GLY A 63 13.95 -5.69 3.51
CA GLY A 63 14.63 -4.60 4.20
C GLY A 63 13.86 -3.97 5.34
N THR A 64 12.52 -4.07 5.33
CA THR A 64 11.67 -3.35 6.29
C THR A 64 10.72 -4.24 7.07
N SER A 65 10.58 -5.49 6.68
CA SER A 65 9.57 -6.42 7.24
C SER A 65 8.14 -5.91 7.03
N ALA A 66 7.90 -5.21 5.93
CA ALA A 66 6.58 -4.67 5.62
C ALA A 66 5.55 -5.78 5.48
N ASN A 67 4.33 -5.52 5.93
CA ASN A 67 3.22 -6.47 5.83
C ASN A 67 2.00 -5.90 5.12
N VAL A 68 1.99 -4.59 4.86
CA VAL A 68 0.89 -3.91 4.15
C VAL A 68 1.48 -3.09 3.00
N SER A 69 0.82 -3.10 1.85
CA SER A 69 1.20 -2.24 0.73
C SER A 69 0.00 -1.45 0.25
N ILE A 70 0.20 -0.16 -0.01
CA ILE A 70 -0.79 0.67 -0.66
C ILE A 70 -0.28 1.03 -2.06
N ILE A 71 -1.15 0.91 -3.06
CA ILE A 71 -0.77 1.05 -4.47
C ILE A 71 -1.30 2.35 -5.06
N PHE A 72 -0.37 3.17 -5.57
CA PHE A 72 -0.66 4.43 -6.24
C PHE A 72 -0.16 4.46 -7.70
N VAL A 73 0.14 3.31 -8.28
CA VAL A 73 0.61 3.28 -9.67
C VAL A 73 -0.54 3.50 -10.65
N PRO A 74 -0.25 3.93 -11.89
CA PRO A 74 -1.30 4.10 -12.91
C PRO A 74 -2.04 2.79 -13.21
N PRO A 75 -3.30 2.85 -13.70
CA PRO A 75 -4.11 1.64 -13.96
C PRO A 75 -3.41 0.59 -14.82
N ALA A 76 -2.61 1.01 -15.80
CA ALA A 76 -1.91 0.09 -16.69
C ALA A 76 -0.92 -0.81 -15.95
N PHE A 77 -0.47 -0.41 -14.76
CA PHE A 77 0.54 -1.14 -13.99
C PHE A 77 -0.01 -1.70 -12.67
N ALA A 78 -1.27 -1.39 -12.34
CA ALA A 78 -1.81 -1.73 -11.02
C ALA A 78 -1.97 -3.24 -10.80
N THR A 79 -2.35 -3.99 -11.83
CA THR A 79 -2.49 -5.44 -11.70
C THR A 79 -1.15 -6.09 -11.45
N ASP A 80 -0.11 -5.69 -12.19
CA ASP A 80 1.25 -6.21 -11.99
C ASP A 80 1.77 -5.84 -10.61
N ALA A 81 1.51 -4.61 -10.15
CA ALA A 81 1.93 -4.17 -8.82
C ALA A 81 1.26 -4.98 -7.71
N THR A 82 -0.03 -5.30 -7.89
CA THR A 82 -0.77 -6.12 -6.93
C THR A 82 -0.20 -7.54 -6.86
N MET A 83 0.06 -8.14 -8.01
CA MET A 83 0.65 -9.48 -8.05
C MET A 83 2.05 -9.49 -7.45
N GLU A 84 2.85 -8.48 -7.75
CA GLU A 84 4.19 -8.34 -7.19
C GLU A 84 4.15 -8.24 -5.66
N ALA A 85 3.20 -7.50 -5.12
CA ALA A 85 3.07 -7.35 -3.67
C ALA A 85 2.72 -8.69 -3.01
N ALA A 86 1.80 -9.46 -3.60
CA ALA A 86 1.45 -10.77 -3.07
C ALA A 86 2.64 -11.72 -3.10
N GLU A 87 3.37 -11.75 -4.23
CA GLU A 87 4.55 -12.59 -4.37
C GLU A 87 5.67 -12.20 -3.42
N GLY A 88 5.76 -10.92 -3.09
CA GLY A 88 6.79 -10.40 -2.19
C GLY A 88 6.56 -10.64 -0.72
N GLY A 89 5.40 -11.18 -0.35
CA GLY A 89 5.12 -11.51 1.05
C GLY A 89 4.21 -10.52 1.78
N ILE A 90 3.56 -9.63 1.07
CA ILE A 90 2.61 -8.68 1.66
C ILE A 90 1.32 -9.43 2.04
N ASN A 91 0.81 -9.19 3.24
CA ASN A 91 -0.41 -9.82 3.73
C ASN A 91 -1.68 -9.07 3.34
N LEU A 92 -1.61 -7.75 3.29
CA LEU A 92 -2.74 -6.90 2.92
C LEU A 92 -2.32 -5.90 1.86
N ILE A 93 -3.06 -5.87 0.77
CA ILE A 93 -2.84 -4.92 -0.32
C ILE A 93 -4.03 -3.99 -0.39
N VAL A 94 -3.78 -2.69 -0.38
CA VAL A 94 -4.81 -1.66 -0.56
C VAL A 94 -4.57 -0.99 -1.90
N CYS A 95 -5.48 -1.19 -2.84
CA CYS A 95 -5.36 -0.64 -4.18
C CYS A 95 -6.28 0.57 -4.33
N ILE A 96 -5.69 1.74 -4.44
CA ILE A 96 -6.43 3.01 -4.58
C ILE A 96 -6.75 3.30 -6.05
N THR A 97 -5.98 2.73 -6.95
CA THR A 97 -6.04 3.02 -8.38
C THR A 97 -7.44 2.82 -8.97
N GLU A 98 -7.91 3.79 -9.72
CA GLU A 98 -9.18 3.73 -10.44
C GLU A 98 -8.94 3.35 -11.90
N GLY A 99 -9.99 2.88 -12.58
CA GLY A 99 -9.92 2.62 -14.01
C GLY A 99 -9.33 1.27 -14.39
N ILE A 100 -9.20 0.34 -13.44
CA ILE A 100 -8.72 -1.01 -13.75
C ILE A 100 -9.90 -1.83 -14.28
N PRO A 101 -9.76 -2.48 -15.44
CA PRO A 101 -10.84 -3.33 -15.97
C PRO A 101 -11.23 -4.44 -14.99
N VAL A 102 -12.55 -4.70 -14.91
CA VAL A 102 -13.09 -5.72 -13.98
C VAL A 102 -12.48 -7.08 -14.24
N GLN A 103 -12.30 -7.45 -15.52
CA GLN A 103 -11.74 -8.74 -15.88
C GLN A 103 -10.31 -8.92 -15.37
N ASP A 104 -9.53 -7.85 -15.42
CA ASP A 104 -8.15 -7.89 -14.90
C ASP A 104 -8.15 -8.09 -13.40
N MET A 105 -9.08 -7.45 -12.69
CA MET A 105 -9.16 -7.60 -11.24
C MET A 105 -9.63 -8.99 -10.81
N ILE A 106 -10.51 -9.62 -11.60
CA ILE A 106 -10.92 -11.00 -11.32
C ILE A 106 -9.71 -11.92 -11.39
N LYS A 107 -8.90 -11.77 -12.42
CA LYS A 107 -7.67 -12.59 -12.59
C LYS A 107 -6.70 -12.37 -11.45
N VAL A 108 -6.50 -11.11 -11.06
CA VAL A 108 -5.59 -10.76 -9.97
C VAL A 108 -6.07 -11.37 -8.65
N LYS A 109 -7.36 -11.27 -8.35
CA LYS A 109 -7.91 -11.82 -7.11
C LYS A 109 -7.71 -13.33 -7.02
N GLU A 110 -7.90 -14.04 -8.14
CA GLU A 110 -7.65 -15.48 -8.17
C GLU A 110 -6.16 -15.79 -7.95
N TYR A 111 -5.29 -15.01 -8.58
CA TYR A 111 -3.85 -15.21 -8.48
C TYR A 111 -3.36 -15.05 -7.04
N ILE A 112 -3.77 -13.97 -6.37
CA ILE A 112 -3.25 -13.66 -5.04
C ILE A 112 -3.78 -14.57 -3.95
N LYS A 113 -4.88 -15.28 -4.18
CA LYS A 113 -5.40 -16.26 -3.22
C LYS A 113 -4.36 -17.33 -2.89
N ALA A 114 -3.54 -17.72 -3.85
CA ALA A 114 -2.49 -18.72 -3.64
C ALA A 114 -1.45 -18.29 -2.62
N PHE A 115 -1.33 -16.99 -2.38
CA PHE A 115 -0.34 -16.43 -1.44
C PHE A 115 -0.94 -16.07 -0.07
N GLY A 116 -2.24 -16.32 0.11
CA GLY A 116 -2.91 -15.98 1.37
C GLY A 116 -3.06 -14.47 1.59
N CYS A 117 -2.93 -13.68 0.53
CA CYS A 117 -2.98 -12.23 0.58
C CYS A 117 -4.41 -11.72 0.49
N ARG A 118 -4.71 -10.63 1.21
CA ARG A 118 -6.00 -9.96 1.14
C ARG A 118 -5.89 -8.70 0.30
N LEU A 119 -6.93 -8.40 -0.47
CA LEU A 119 -6.97 -7.20 -1.33
C LEU A 119 -8.20 -6.37 -1.00
N ILE A 120 -7.97 -5.08 -0.80
CA ILE A 120 -9.01 -4.07 -0.65
C ILE A 120 -8.93 -3.14 -1.84
N GLY A 121 -10.04 -2.91 -2.49
CA GLY A 121 -10.10 -2.16 -3.75
C GLY A 121 -10.17 -3.10 -4.94
N PRO A 122 -9.98 -2.61 -6.16
CA PRO A 122 -9.58 -1.23 -6.50
C PRO A 122 -10.68 -0.19 -6.26
N ASN A 123 -10.35 1.07 -6.52
CA ASN A 123 -11.28 2.19 -6.47
C ASN A 123 -11.92 2.32 -5.09
N CYS A 124 -11.08 2.37 -4.05
CA CYS A 124 -11.52 2.53 -2.67
C CYS A 124 -10.71 3.63 -1.98
N PRO A 125 -11.22 4.22 -0.89
CA PRO A 125 -10.46 5.23 -0.17
C PRO A 125 -9.40 4.65 0.78
N GLY A 126 -9.37 3.33 0.96
CA GLY A 126 -8.41 2.69 1.85
C GLY A 126 -9.03 2.11 3.10
N VAL A 127 -8.21 1.94 4.12
CA VAL A 127 -8.58 1.33 5.40
C VAL A 127 -8.08 2.23 6.53
N ILE A 128 -8.90 2.39 7.56
CA ILE A 128 -8.49 3.13 8.74
C ILE A 128 -8.91 2.38 10.00
N THR A 129 -8.00 2.34 11.00
CA THR A 129 -8.32 1.93 12.35
C THR A 129 -8.16 3.18 13.22
N VAL A 130 -9.26 3.69 13.70
CA VAL A 130 -9.31 5.00 14.36
C VAL A 130 -8.32 5.07 15.52
N GLY A 131 -7.45 6.08 15.49
CA GLY A 131 -6.45 6.30 16.51
C GLY A 131 -5.19 5.46 16.38
N GLU A 132 -5.11 4.55 15.40
CA GLU A 132 -3.95 3.67 15.24
C GLU A 132 -3.28 3.80 13.88
N ALA A 133 -4.03 3.62 12.79
CA ALA A 133 -3.43 3.65 11.46
C ALA A 133 -4.44 4.02 10.40
N LYS A 134 -3.96 4.68 9.36
CA LYS A 134 -4.71 5.01 8.18
C LYS A 134 -3.89 4.56 6.97
N VAL A 135 -4.50 3.78 6.09
CA VAL A 135 -3.88 3.36 4.84
C VAL A 135 -4.81 3.75 3.71
N GLY A 136 -4.56 4.89 3.07
CA GLY A 136 -5.42 5.37 2.01
C GLY A 136 -5.48 6.87 1.92
N ILE A 137 -6.53 7.37 1.27
CA ILE A 137 -6.70 8.77 0.94
C ILE A 137 -7.80 9.48 1.75
N MET A 138 -8.52 8.76 2.63
CA MET A 138 -9.57 9.40 3.43
C MET A 138 -8.96 10.37 4.45
N PRO A 139 -9.66 11.47 4.78
CA PRO A 139 -9.17 12.41 5.78
C PRO A 139 -9.14 11.78 7.17
N GLY A 140 -7.96 11.73 7.77
CA GLY A 140 -7.79 11.11 9.09
C GLY A 140 -8.49 11.87 10.20
N PHE A 141 -8.60 13.21 10.09
CA PHE A 141 -9.20 14.02 11.12
C PHE A 141 -10.71 13.79 11.29
N ILE A 142 -11.37 13.20 10.30
CA ILE A 142 -12.80 12.88 10.36
C ILE A 142 -13.03 11.63 11.23
N HIS A 143 -12.02 10.79 11.35
CA HIS A 143 -12.11 9.49 12.01
C HIS A 143 -11.31 9.51 13.31
N LYS A 144 -11.71 10.36 14.24
CA LYS A 144 -11.05 10.44 15.54
C LYS A 144 -11.66 9.42 16.51
N ARG A 145 -10.81 8.86 17.35
CA ARG A 145 -11.24 8.01 18.43
C ARG A 145 -11.99 8.90 19.44
N GLY A 146 -13.20 8.57 19.67
CA GLY A 146 -14.11 9.37 20.48
C GLY A 146 -13.87 9.29 21.94
#